data_23d3c9c5edcf75d22e87cf8607625d38
#
_entry.id   23d3c9c5edcf75d22e87cf8607625d38
#
_cell.length_a   1.000
_cell.length_b   1.000
_cell.length_c   1.000
_cell.angle_alpha   90.00
_cell.angle_beta   90.00
_cell.angle_gamma   90.00
#
_symmetry.space_group_name_H-M   'P 1'
#
loop_
_entity.id
_entity.type
_entity.pdbx_description
1 polymer ?
#
loop_
_entity_poly.entity_id
_entity_poly.type
_entity_poly.pdbx_seq_one_letter_code
_entity_poly.pdbx_strand_id
1 'polypeptide(L)'
;MSNGRHLAPRPGFVLDVDRNSPPIVFHHGEGFRLEKLPAGRSRVIYPAEPLEGLADPDGAIRHALDNPIGDSEPLRALLHADMKLTIAFDDISLPLPPMRRPDIRQRVIEAVLDLAAEAGVDDVHLIAALAIHRRMTEDELRHAVGDRVYDAFAPDGRLYNHDAEDPDGMVVLGETPHGEDVQFSRRAAESDLVVYVNINLVAMD
;
A
#
# COMPACT_ATOMS: atom_id res chain seq x y z
N MET A 1 -23.48 15.77 39.32
CA MET A 1 -22.20 16.13 38.69
C MET A 1 -21.68 14.85 38.07
N SER A 2 -21.88 14.69 36.75
CA SER A 2 -21.46 13.49 36.07
C SER A 2 -19.98 13.66 35.76
N ASN A 3 -19.12 12.85 36.38
CA ASN A 3 -17.74 12.69 35.96
C ASN A 3 -17.75 12.10 34.56
N GLY A 4 -17.71 12.98 33.57
CA GLY A 4 -17.35 12.58 32.21
C GLY A 4 -15.95 11.96 32.26
N ARG A 5 -15.86 10.64 32.21
CA ARG A 5 -14.59 9.97 31.96
C ARG A 5 -14.16 10.38 30.55
N HIS A 6 -13.23 11.31 30.48
CA HIS A 6 -12.48 11.51 29.25
C HIS A 6 -11.74 10.20 28.97
N LEU A 7 -12.27 9.48 27.99
CA LEU A 7 -11.63 8.27 27.49
C LEU A 7 -10.36 8.71 26.75
N ALA A 8 -9.23 8.64 27.41
CA ALA A 8 -7.95 8.82 26.72
C ALA A 8 -7.74 7.66 25.74
N PRO A 9 -7.41 7.91 24.49
CA PRO A 9 -7.07 6.86 23.55
C PRO A 9 -5.88 6.06 24.11
N ARG A 10 -5.94 4.74 23.97
CA ARG A 10 -4.91 3.80 24.44
C ARG A 10 -4.66 2.76 23.35
N PRO A 11 -3.42 2.28 23.20
CA PRO A 11 -3.14 1.13 22.35
C PRO A 11 -4.01 -0.06 22.75
N GLY A 12 -4.74 -0.63 21.81
CA GLY A 12 -5.63 -1.74 22.07
C GLY A 12 -6.78 -1.43 23.04
N PHE A 13 -7.17 -0.15 23.14
CA PHE A 13 -8.23 0.26 24.05
C PHE A 13 -9.60 -0.22 23.56
N VAL A 14 -10.28 -0.98 24.43
CA VAL A 14 -11.65 -1.44 24.20
C VAL A 14 -12.57 -0.76 25.20
N LEU A 15 -13.60 -0.08 24.69
CA LEU A 15 -14.66 0.52 25.46
C LEU A 15 -15.89 -0.38 25.47
N ASP A 16 -16.26 -0.92 26.61
CA ASP A 16 -17.58 -1.53 26.77
C ASP A 16 -18.65 -0.44 26.81
N VAL A 17 -19.63 -0.52 25.92
CA VAL A 17 -20.71 0.46 25.81
C VAL A 17 -21.68 0.26 26.93
N ASP A 18 -21.94 1.32 27.74
CA ASP A 18 -22.92 1.39 28.77
C ASP A 18 -24.06 2.37 28.45
N ARG A 19 -24.99 2.57 29.41
CA ARG A 19 -26.13 3.48 29.23
C ARG A 19 -25.72 4.96 29.10
N ASN A 20 -24.53 5.31 29.58
CA ASN A 20 -23.99 6.68 29.61
C ASN A 20 -23.04 6.93 28.43
N SER A 21 -22.72 5.90 27.65
CA SER A 21 -21.87 6.04 26.48
C SER A 21 -22.49 6.99 25.45
N PRO A 22 -21.71 7.94 24.91
CA PRO A 22 -22.22 8.87 23.91
C PRO A 22 -22.57 8.14 22.61
N PRO A 23 -23.42 8.75 21.76
CA PRO A 23 -23.61 8.27 20.40
C PRO A 23 -22.28 8.28 19.62
N ILE A 24 -22.15 7.38 18.65
CA ILE A 24 -20.97 7.22 17.81
C ILE A 24 -21.32 7.59 16.38
N VAL A 25 -20.40 8.25 15.70
CA VAL A 25 -20.53 8.60 14.30
C VAL A 25 -20.09 7.43 13.44
N PHE A 26 -20.96 6.99 12.54
CA PHE A 26 -20.66 5.98 11.53
C PHE A 26 -20.69 6.60 10.13
N HIS A 27 -19.78 6.17 9.29
CA HIS A 27 -19.89 6.42 7.87
C HIS A 27 -21.07 5.61 7.30
N HIS A 28 -21.94 6.26 6.52
CA HIS A 28 -23.12 5.64 5.94
C HIS A 28 -23.39 6.19 4.54
N GLY A 29 -23.13 5.40 3.52
CA GLY A 29 -23.22 5.85 2.14
C GLY A 29 -22.29 7.04 1.89
N GLU A 30 -22.84 8.15 1.40
CA GLU A 30 -22.07 9.39 1.14
C GLU A 30 -22.06 10.35 2.34
N GLY A 31 -22.52 9.92 3.51
CA GLY A 31 -22.64 10.77 4.68
C GLY A 31 -22.27 10.08 5.98
N PHE A 32 -22.70 10.70 7.06
CA PHE A 32 -22.46 10.19 8.40
C PHE A 32 -23.78 10.03 9.15
N ARG A 33 -23.83 9.01 10.00
CA ARG A 33 -24.96 8.74 10.86
C ARG A 33 -24.49 8.68 12.30
N LEU A 34 -25.26 9.33 13.19
CA LEU A 34 -25.00 9.32 14.61
C LEU A 34 -25.91 8.28 15.28
N GLU A 35 -25.32 7.24 15.87
CA GLU A 35 -26.06 6.13 16.44
C GLU A 35 -25.67 5.88 17.90
N LYS A 36 -26.67 5.54 18.71
CA LYS A 36 -26.46 5.06 20.09
C LYS A 36 -26.39 3.55 20.07
N LEU A 37 -25.23 3.00 20.41
CA LEU A 37 -25.02 1.56 20.44
C LEU A 37 -25.76 0.92 21.64
N PRO A 38 -26.23 -0.35 21.50
CA PRO A 38 -26.87 -1.09 22.58
C PRO A 38 -25.93 -1.31 23.78
N ALA A 39 -26.31 -0.81 24.94
CA ALA A 39 -25.55 -0.96 26.17
C ALA A 39 -25.43 -2.45 26.59
N GLY A 40 -24.26 -2.86 27.04
CA GLY A 40 -23.96 -4.22 27.51
C GLY A 40 -23.87 -5.27 26.39
N ARG A 41 -23.99 -4.87 25.11
CA ARG A 41 -23.92 -5.75 23.94
C ARG A 41 -22.95 -5.25 22.89
N SER A 42 -22.39 -4.05 23.06
CA SER A 42 -21.51 -3.40 22.10
C SER A 42 -20.17 -3.07 22.73
N ARG A 43 -19.14 -3.12 21.91
CA ARG A 43 -17.80 -2.66 22.23
C ARG A 43 -17.30 -1.74 21.14
N VAL A 44 -16.52 -0.74 21.51
CA VAL A 44 -15.80 0.14 20.60
C VAL A 44 -14.32 -0.14 20.77
N ILE A 45 -13.68 -0.52 19.68
CA ILE A 45 -12.24 -0.80 19.66
C ILE A 45 -11.56 0.42 19.04
N TYR A 46 -10.62 1.00 19.77
CA TYR A 46 -9.83 2.13 19.31
C TYR A 46 -8.45 1.64 18.82
N PRO A 47 -7.93 2.24 17.75
CA PRO A 47 -6.57 1.95 17.31
C PRO A 47 -5.57 2.42 18.37
N ALA A 48 -4.34 1.94 18.24
CA ALA A 48 -3.20 2.47 18.98
C ALA A 48 -2.97 3.95 18.62
N GLU A 49 -2.33 4.68 19.53
CA GLU A 49 -1.81 6.01 19.21
C GLU A 49 -0.87 5.93 17.98
N PRO A 50 -0.91 6.90 17.09
CA PRO A 50 0.03 6.97 15.98
C PRO A 50 1.48 6.93 16.49
N LEU A 51 2.33 6.16 15.83
CA LEU A 51 3.75 6.18 16.12
C LEU A 51 4.34 7.55 15.74
N GLU A 52 5.39 7.95 16.45
CA GLU A 52 6.16 9.12 16.08
C GLU A 52 6.79 8.90 14.69
N GLY A 53 6.72 9.93 13.83
CA GLY A 53 7.31 9.86 12.49
C GLY A 53 8.83 9.74 12.55
N LEU A 54 9.40 9.04 11.57
CA LEU A 54 10.86 8.93 11.44
C LEU A 54 11.48 10.30 11.13
N ALA A 55 12.56 10.64 11.81
CA ALA A 55 13.30 11.88 11.56
C ALA A 55 13.99 11.88 10.19
N ASP A 56 14.46 10.71 9.73
CA ASP A 56 15.08 10.49 8.42
C ASP A 56 14.44 9.28 7.72
N PRO A 57 13.31 9.47 7.05
CA PRO A 57 12.65 8.37 6.34
C PRO A 57 13.46 7.83 5.16
N ASP A 58 14.22 8.67 4.45
CA ASP A 58 15.03 8.23 3.31
C ASP A 58 16.21 7.36 3.75
N GLY A 59 16.86 7.73 4.86
CA GLY A 59 17.89 6.89 5.48
C GLY A 59 17.33 5.57 5.98
N ALA A 60 16.15 5.58 6.57
CA ALA A 60 15.48 4.37 7.04
C ALA A 60 15.09 3.43 5.87
N ILE A 61 14.61 3.97 4.75
CA ILE A 61 14.30 3.20 3.53
C ILE A 61 15.57 2.54 3.00
N ARG A 62 16.64 3.30 2.79
CA ARG A 62 17.93 2.75 2.33
C ARG A 62 18.46 1.67 3.27
N HIS A 63 18.40 1.92 4.57
CA HIS A 63 18.80 0.93 5.56
C HIS A 63 17.98 -0.37 5.45
N ALA A 64 16.66 -0.29 5.27
CA ALA A 64 15.81 -1.46 5.13
C ALA A 64 16.08 -2.24 3.83
N LEU A 65 16.37 -1.56 2.72
CA LEU A 65 16.74 -2.21 1.46
C LEU A 65 18.09 -2.92 1.52
N ASP A 66 19.03 -2.40 2.33
CA ASP A 66 20.34 -3.01 2.57
C ASP A 66 20.32 -4.09 3.67
N ASN A 67 19.31 -4.06 4.55
CA ASN A 67 19.19 -4.97 5.71
C ASN A 67 17.77 -5.56 5.77
N PRO A 68 17.39 -6.42 4.83
CA PRO A 68 16.06 -7.01 4.80
C PRO A 68 15.80 -7.91 6.02
N ILE A 69 14.51 -8.06 6.37
CA ILE A 69 14.08 -8.96 7.44
C ILE A 69 14.07 -10.40 6.93
N GLY A 70 14.47 -11.34 7.78
CA GLY A 70 14.55 -12.76 7.45
C GLY A 70 15.85 -13.14 6.75
N ASP A 71 15.79 -14.20 5.94
CA ASP A 71 16.95 -14.77 5.24
C ASP A 71 17.12 -14.22 3.81
N SER A 72 16.48 -13.09 3.49
CA SER A 72 16.59 -12.46 2.17
C SER A 72 17.93 -11.75 2.01
N GLU A 73 18.46 -11.72 0.79
CA GLU A 73 19.62 -10.91 0.47
C GLU A 73 19.25 -9.43 0.32
N PRO A 74 20.18 -8.51 0.56
CA PRO A 74 20.00 -7.09 0.27
C PRO A 74 19.56 -6.86 -1.17
N LEU A 75 18.65 -5.88 -1.40
CA LEU A 75 18.12 -5.63 -2.74
C LEU A 75 19.24 -5.43 -3.77
N ARG A 76 20.31 -4.71 -3.41
CA ARG A 76 21.44 -4.46 -4.30
C ARG A 76 22.15 -5.75 -4.76
N ALA A 77 22.10 -6.83 -3.99
CA ALA A 77 22.69 -8.12 -4.35
C ALA A 77 21.81 -8.93 -5.32
N LEU A 78 20.51 -8.61 -5.38
CA LEU A 78 19.55 -9.25 -6.29
C LEU A 78 19.49 -8.59 -7.67
N LEU A 79 19.97 -7.34 -7.78
CA LEU A 79 19.90 -6.55 -9.02
C LEU A 79 21.12 -6.82 -9.91
N HIS A 80 20.86 -7.00 -11.20
CA HIS A 80 21.89 -7.14 -12.23
C HIS A 80 21.41 -6.61 -13.59
N ALA A 81 22.34 -6.23 -14.46
CA ALA A 81 22.01 -5.84 -15.82
C ALA A 81 21.26 -6.96 -16.56
N ASP A 82 20.51 -6.60 -17.58
CA ASP A 82 19.72 -7.50 -18.44
C ASP A 82 18.52 -8.18 -17.75
N MET A 83 18.26 -7.89 -16.46
CA MET A 83 17.08 -8.41 -15.77
C MET A 83 15.82 -7.60 -16.08
N LYS A 84 14.66 -8.25 -15.96
CA LYS A 84 13.34 -7.64 -15.96
C LYS A 84 12.90 -7.33 -14.53
N LEU A 85 12.81 -6.05 -14.20
CA LEU A 85 12.35 -5.59 -12.89
C LEU A 85 10.92 -5.04 -13.00
N THR A 86 10.03 -5.50 -12.13
CA THR A 86 8.72 -4.87 -11.92
C THR A 86 8.64 -4.28 -10.53
N ILE A 87 8.25 -3.00 -10.44
CA ILE A 87 7.92 -2.32 -9.19
C ILE A 87 6.40 -2.16 -9.15
N ALA A 88 5.73 -2.98 -8.35
CA ALA A 88 4.31 -2.83 -8.08
C ALA A 88 4.11 -1.95 -6.85
N PHE A 89 3.06 -1.14 -6.82
CA PHE A 89 2.76 -0.27 -5.69
C PHE A 89 1.25 -0.18 -5.44
N ASP A 90 0.88 0.05 -4.16
CA ASP A 90 -0.51 0.18 -3.76
C ASP A 90 -1.17 1.39 -4.43
N ASP A 91 -2.42 1.19 -4.83
CA ASP A 91 -3.27 2.23 -5.37
C ASP A 91 -3.86 3.14 -4.27
N ILE A 92 -4.86 3.93 -4.63
CA ILE A 92 -5.55 4.86 -3.73
C ILE A 92 -6.85 4.30 -3.15
N SER A 93 -7.17 3.04 -3.39
CA SER A 93 -8.42 2.43 -2.90
C SER A 93 -8.49 2.27 -1.39
N LEU A 94 -7.33 2.35 -0.74
CA LEU A 94 -7.26 2.31 0.71
C LEU A 94 -7.89 3.58 1.31
N PRO A 95 -8.76 3.47 2.32
CA PRO A 95 -9.44 4.62 2.93
C PRO A 95 -8.50 5.44 3.81
N LEU A 96 -7.39 5.87 3.24
CA LEU A 96 -6.39 6.72 3.90
C LEU A 96 -6.51 8.16 3.41
N PRO A 97 -6.22 9.13 4.28
CA PRO A 97 -5.99 10.49 3.82
C PRO A 97 -4.87 10.51 2.77
N PRO A 98 -4.97 11.39 1.76
CA PRO A 98 -3.87 11.55 0.81
C PRO A 98 -2.56 11.82 1.53
N MET A 99 -1.51 11.10 1.19
CA MET A 99 -0.19 11.31 1.77
C MET A 99 0.37 12.66 1.35
N ARG A 100 1.18 13.27 2.21
CA ARG A 100 1.89 14.51 1.86
C ARG A 100 2.91 14.21 0.77
N ARG A 101 3.21 15.20 -0.06
CA ARG A 101 4.32 15.13 -1.01
C ARG A 101 5.65 15.41 -0.30
N PRO A 102 6.73 14.65 -0.62
CA PRO A 102 6.70 13.43 -1.43
C PRO A 102 5.97 12.28 -0.72
N ASP A 103 5.17 11.54 -1.48
CA ASP A 103 4.48 10.34 -1.00
C ASP A 103 5.51 9.29 -0.56
N ILE A 104 5.18 8.47 0.44
CA ILE A 104 6.10 7.42 0.89
C ILE A 104 6.40 6.40 -0.20
N ARG A 105 5.44 6.11 -1.08
CA ARG A 105 5.64 5.24 -2.24
C ARG A 105 6.67 5.83 -3.19
N GLN A 106 6.58 7.14 -3.48
CA GLN A 106 7.59 7.85 -4.27
C GLN A 106 9.00 7.65 -3.70
N ARG A 107 9.18 7.86 -2.39
CA ARG A 107 10.50 7.73 -1.73
C ARG A 107 11.09 6.34 -1.85
N VAL A 108 10.25 5.30 -1.66
CA VAL A 108 10.68 3.90 -1.79
C VAL A 108 10.99 3.58 -3.25
N ILE A 109 10.09 3.94 -4.18
CA ILE A 109 10.26 3.71 -5.62
C ILE A 109 11.54 4.38 -6.12
N GLU A 110 11.79 5.63 -5.76
CA GLU A 110 13.02 6.34 -6.16
C GLU A 110 14.28 5.66 -5.62
N ALA A 111 14.27 5.19 -4.37
CA ALA A 111 15.40 4.44 -3.81
C ALA A 111 15.65 3.11 -4.53
N VAL A 112 14.59 2.39 -4.91
CA VAL A 112 14.70 1.15 -5.71
C VAL A 112 15.23 1.45 -7.12
N LEU A 113 14.72 2.49 -7.76
CA LEU A 113 15.17 2.90 -9.10
C LEU A 113 16.63 3.35 -9.12
N ASP A 114 17.09 4.05 -8.07
CA ASP A 114 18.49 4.44 -7.95
C ASP A 114 19.40 3.20 -7.87
N LEU A 115 19.03 2.18 -7.08
CA LEU A 115 19.75 0.90 -7.00
C LEU A 115 19.71 0.13 -8.33
N ALA A 116 18.55 0.11 -9.00
CA ALA A 116 18.41 -0.52 -10.31
C ALA A 116 19.29 0.14 -11.36
N ALA A 117 19.35 1.47 -11.37
CA ALA A 117 20.22 2.22 -12.29
C ALA A 117 21.71 1.97 -12.00
N GLU A 118 22.14 1.90 -10.73
CA GLU A 118 23.50 1.52 -10.32
C GLU A 118 23.87 0.12 -10.83
N ALA A 119 22.92 -0.81 -10.85
CA ALA A 119 23.11 -2.18 -11.34
C ALA A 119 23.00 -2.33 -12.86
N GLY A 120 22.62 -1.26 -13.58
CA GLY A 120 22.46 -1.26 -15.04
C GLY A 120 21.17 -1.95 -15.52
N VAL A 121 20.12 -1.93 -14.71
CA VAL A 121 18.80 -2.51 -15.06
C VAL A 121 18.05 -1.54 -15.96
N ASP A 122 17.83 -1.90 -17.21
CA ASP A 122 17.14 -1.06 -18.21
C ASP A 122 15.65 -1.42 -18.36
N ASP A 123 15.29 -2.70 -18.23
CA ASP A 123 13.90 -3.18 -18.36
C ASP A 123 13.15 -3.07 -17.02
N VAL A 124 12.69 -1.86 -16.71
CA VAL A 124 11.94 -1.56 -15.48
C VAL A 124 10.53 -1.11 -15.82
N HIS A 125 9.52 -1.75 -15.22
CA HIS A 125 8.12 -1.34 -15.27
C HIS A 125 7.57 -1.02 -13.87
N LEU A 126 6.70 -0.02 -13.79
CA LEU A 126 5.98 0.38 -12.60
C LEU A 126 4.49 0.10 -12.78
N ILE A 127 3.88 -0.61 -11.85
CA ILE A 127 2.50 -1.05 -11.95
C ILE A 127 1.71 -0.61 -10.71
N ALA A 128 0.67 0.21 -10.89
CA ALA A 128 -0.31 0.42 -9.83
C ALA A 128 -1.15 -0.85 -9.66
N ALA A 129 -1.06 -1.51 -8.51
CA ALA A 129 -1.66 -2.81 -8.22
C ALA A 129 -3.13 -2.65 -7.83
N LEU A 130 -4.01 -2.45 -8.80
CA LEU A 130 -5.42 -2.12 -8.59
C LEU A 130 -6.32 -3.33 -8.33
N ALA A 131 -5.94 -4.53 -8.77
CA ALA A 131 -6.86 -5.65 -8.91
C ALA A 131 -8.12 -5.23 -9.74
N ILE A 132 -9.31 -5.28 -9.13
CA ILE A 132 -10.58 -4.87 -9.74
C ILE A 132 -11.03 -3.47 -9.29
N HIS A 133 -10.15 -2.67 -8.71
CA HIS A 133 -10.46 -1.30 -8.34
C HIS A 133 -10.52 -0.38 -9.56
N ARG A 134 -11.07 0.83 -9.39
CA ARG A 134 -11.01 1.82 -10.45
C ARG A 134 -9.56 2.21 -10.78
N ARG A 135 -9.32 2.54 -12.02
CA ARG A 135 -8.00 3.05 -12.43
C ARG A 135 -7.67 4.38 -11.74
N MET A 136 -6.43 4.53 -11.36
CA MET A 136 -5.88 5.81 -10.91
C MET A 136 -5.81 6.78 -12.08
N THR A 137 -6.15 8.04 -11.83
CA THR A 137 -5.95 9.12 -12.79
C THR A 137 -4.46 9.46 -12.94
N GLU A 138 -4.12 10.23 -13.97
CA GLU A 138 -2.76 10.75 -14.16
C GLU A 138 -2.25 11.52 -12.94
N ASP A 139 -3.07 12.42 -12.38
CA ASP A 139 -2.71 13.21 -11.20
C ASP A 139 -2.47 12.33 -9.97
N GLU A 140 -3.24 11.25 -9.81
CA GLU A 140 -3.06 10.29 -8.73
C GLU A 140 -1.79 9.46 -8.89
N LEU A 141 -1.47 9.02 -10.11
CA LEU A 141 -0.21 8.35 -10.42
C LEU A 141 0.98 9.29 -10.16
N ARG A 142 0.92 10.54 -10.63
CA ARG A 142 1.93 11.57 -10.35
C ARG A 142 2.11 11.82 -8.86
N HIS A 143 1.01 11.82 -8.11
CA HIS A 143 1.08 11.99 -6.66
C HIS A 143 1.80 10.81 -6.00
N ALA A 144 1.50 9.59 -6.43
CA ALA A 144 2.04 8.37 -5.82
C ALA A 144 3.53 8.15 -6.12
N VAL A 145 3.97 8.41 -7.36
CA VAL A 145 5.34 8.12 -7.80
C VAL A 145 6.24 9.34 -7.93
N GLY A 146 5.67 10.56 -7.89
CA GLY A 146 6.37 11.83 -8.10
C GLY A 146 6.55 12.18 -9.58
N ASP A 147 6.72 13.49 -9.85
CA ASP A 147 6.80 14.01 -11.23
C ASP A 147 7.98 13.42 -12.00
N ARG A 148 9.16 13.28 -11.37
CA ARG A 148 10.36 12.73 -12.01
C ARG A 148 10.14 11.31 -12.55
N VAL A 149 9.55 10.45 -11.73
CA VAL A 149 9.29 9.06 -12.11
C VAL A 149 8.17 8.98 -13.13
N TYR A 150 7.10 9.76 -12.93
CA TYR A 150 6.00 9.80 -13.89
C TYR A 150 6.48 10.21 -15.29
N ASP A 151 7.21 11.31 -15.40
CA ASP A 151 7.68 11.84 -16.68
C ASP A 151 8.70 10.92 -17.38
N ALA A 152 9.42 10.10 -16.61
CA ALA A 152 10.39 9.14 -17.16
C ALA A 152 9.75 7.82 -17.63
N PHE A 153 8.62 7.39 -17.08
CA PHE A 153 8.08 6.05 -17.31
C PHE A 153 6.71 6.02 -17.99
N ALA A 154 5.84 7.02 -17.73
CA ALA A 154 4.49 7.01 -18.28
C ALA A 154 4.43 7.24 -19.79
N PRO A 155 5.25 8.13 -20.42
CA PRO A 155 5.15 8.41 -21.85
C PRO A 155 5.41 7.22 -22.76
N ASP A 156 6.25 6.27 -22.35
CA ASP A 156 6.59 5.07 -23.11
C ASP A 156 5.88 3.81 -22.61
N GLY A 157 4.85 3.98 -21.75
CA GLY A 157 3.99 2.90 -21.29
C GLY A 157 4.60 1.99 -20.22
N ARG A 158 5.70 2.41 -19.57
CA ARG A 158 6.35 1.66 -18.49
C ARG A 158 5.81 1.98 -17.09
N LEU A 159 4.91 2.96 -16.96
CA LEU A 159 4.11 3.22 -15.75
C LEU A 159 2.63 3.16 -16.12
N TYR A 160 1.89 2.24 -15.51
CA TYR A 160 0.49 2.04 -15.84
C TYR A 160 -0.33 1.44 -14.69
N ASN A 161 -1.64 1.57 -14.83
CA ASN A 161 -2.60 0.86 -14.00
C ASN A 161 -2.68 -0.60 -14.42
N HIS A 162 -2.57 -1.55 -13.50
CA HIS A 162 -2.88 -2.94 -13.80
C HIS A 162 -4.33 -3.08 -14.28
N ASP A 163 -4.53 -3.92 -15.29
CA ASP A 163 -5.85 -4.26 -15.81
C ASP A 163 -6.06 -5.77 -15.70
N ALA A 164 -6.86 -6.17 -14.72
CA ALA A 164 -7.17 -7.58 -14.48
C ALA A 164 -8.15 -8.17 -15.50
N GLU A 165 -8.77 -7.32 -16.34
CA GLU A 165 -9.70 -7.72 -17.40
C GLU A 165 -9.02 -7.78 -18.79
N ASP A 166 -7.77 -7.35 -18.90
CA ASP A 166 -7.00 -7.44 -20.13
C ASP A 166 -6.41 -8.86 -20.30
N PRO A 167 -6.94 -9.66 -21.26
CA PRO A 167 -6.46 -11.03 -21.46
C PRO A 167 -4.99 -11.11 -21.90
N ASP A 168 -4.48 -10.07 -22.57
CA ASP A 168 -3.08 -10.00 -22.99
C ASP A 168 -2.16 -9.59 -21.82
N GLY A 169 -2.69 -8.86 -20.85
CA GLY A 169 -2.02 -8.45 -19.62
C GLY A 169 -2.00 -9.51 -18.52
N MET A 170 -2.75 -10.61 -18.70
CA MET A 170 -2.86 -11.69 -17.71
C MET A 170 -2.23 -12.99 -18.21
N VAL A 171 -1.83 -13.85 -17.28
CA VAL A 171 -1.35 -15.21 -17.54
C VAL A 171 -1.93 -16.18 -16.52
N VAL A 172 -2.34 -17.37 -16.98
CA VAL A 172 -2.77 -18.46 -16.11
C VAL A 172 -1.52 -19.20 -15.61
N LEU A 173 -1.31 -19.22 -14.31
CA LEU A 173 -0.19 -19.94 -13.67
C LEU A 173 -0.53 -21.39 -13.34
N GLY A 174 -1.81 -21.72 -13.26
CA GLY A 174 -2.29 -23.06 -12.93
C GLY A 174 -3.74 -23.05 -12.49
N GLU A 175 -4.19 -24.19 -11.98
CA GLU A 175 -5.55 -24.39 -11.50
C GLU A 175 -5.52 -24.88 -10.04
N THR A 176 -6.46 -24.38 -9.23
CA THR A 176 -6.62 -24.84 -7.85
C THR A 176 -7.25 -26.25 -7.81
N PRO A 177 -7.17 -27.00 -6.70
CA PRO A 177 -7.87 -28.27 -6.54
C PRO A 177 -9.40 -28.18 -6.66
N HIS A 178 -9.96 -26.97 -6.66
CA HIS A 178 -11.39 -26.69 -6.82
C HIS A 178 -11.78 -26.27 -8.24
N GLY A 179 -10.84 -26.28 -9.19
CA GLY A 179 -11.10 -25.94 -10.60
C GLY A 179 -11.10 -24.46 -10.90
N GLU A 180 -10.41 -23.66 -10.08
CA GLU A 180 -10.31 -22.21 -10.28
C GLU A 180 -8.97 -21.88 -10.94
N ASP A 181 -9.00 -21.12 -12.03
CA ASP A 181 -7.79 -20.61 -12.68
C ASP A 181 -7.07 -19.59 -11.79
N VAL A 182 -5.79 -19.82 -11.54
CA VAL A 182 -4.92 -18.85 -10.88
C VAL A 182 -4.34 -17.93 -11.93
N GLN A 183 -4.89 -16.73 -12.04
CA GLN A 183 -4.43 -15.71 -12.98
C GLN A 183 -3.57 -14.66 -12.29
N PHE A 184 -2.54 -14.19 -13.00
CA PHE A 184 -1.61 -13.20 -12.50
C PHE A 184 -1.22 -12.19 -13.58
N SER A 185 -0.72 -11.00 -13.18
CA SER A 185 -0.14 -10.04 -14.13
C SER A 185 0.97 -10.72 -14.92
N ARG A 186 0.86 -10.73 -16.25
CA ARG A 186 1.87 -11.32 -17.14
C ARG A 186 3.24 -10.68 -16.91
N ARG A 187 3.30 -9.36 -16.87
CA ARG A 187 4.56 -8.64 -16.65
C ARG A 187 5.22 -9.05 -15.33
N ALA A 188 4.45 -9.13 -14.25
CA ALA A 188 4.97 -9.54 -12.95
C ALA A 188 5.41 -11.00 -12.94
N ALA A 189 4.65 -11.90 -13.57
CA ALA A 189 4.97 -13.33 -13.68
C ALA A 189 6.24 -13.59 -14.52
N GLU A 190 6.51 -12.75 -15.52
CA GLU A 190 7.67 -12.86 -16.43
C GLU A 190 8.88 -12.03 -15.96
N SER A 191 8.79 -11.35 -14.83
CA SER A 191 9.90 -10.58 -14.26
C SER A 191 10.86 -11.48 -13.48
N ASP A 192 12.14 -11.16 -13.55
CA ASP A 192 13.18 -11.81 -12.75
C ASP A 192 13.07 -11.40 -11.27
N LEU A 193 12.60 -10.15 -11.04
CA LEU A 193 12.36 -9.63 -9.69
C LEU A 193 11.11 -8.74 -9.67
N VAL A 194 10.28 -8.92 -8.67
CA VAL A 194 9.14 -8.03 -8.36
C VAL A 194 9.37 -7.41 -7.00
N VAL A 195 9.41 -6.09 -6.97
CA VAL A 195 9.41 -5.30 -5.72
C VAL A 195 8.01 -4.76 -5.51
N TYR A 196 7.36 -5.14 -4.42
CA TYR A 196 6.04 -4.62 -4.09
C TYR A 196 6.10 -3.57 -2.98
N VAL A 197 5.81 -2.32 -3.35
CA VAL A 197 5.75 -1.18 -2.44
C VAL A 197 4.36 -1.12 -1.81
N ASN A 198 4.21 -1.86 -0.73
CA ASN A 198 2.95 -2.04 -0.02
C ASN A 198 2.88 -1.15 1.22
N ILE A 199 1.68 -0.60 1.48
CA ILE A 199 1.37 0.17 2.68
C ILE A 199 0.64 -0.73 3.67
N ASN A 200 1.29 -1.08 4.75
CA ASN A 200 0.67 -1.85 5.82
C ASN A 200 -0.19 -0.94 6.69
N LEU A 201 -1.52 -1.09 6.64
CA LEU A 201 -2.46 -0.19 7.30
C LEU A 201 -2.74 -0.57 8.75
N VAL A 202 -2.81 -1.85 9.06
CA VAL A 202 -3.19 -2.38 10.38
C VAL A 202 -2.53 -3.72 10.59
N ALA A 203 -2.11 -3.97 11.82
CA ALA A 203 -1.96 -5.35 12.26
C ALA A 203 -3.37 -5.98 12.24
N MET A 204 -3.54 -6.98 11.40
CA MET A 204 -4.79 -7.75 11.25
C MET A 204 -4.69 -9.00 12.14
N ASP A 205 -4.49 -8.78 13.44
CA ASP A 205 -4.42 -9.84 14.45
C ASP A 205 -5.82 -10.32 14.87
#